data_a82bff692cf54f131d14bf0902b03c24
#
_entry.id   a82bff692cf54f131d14bf0902b03c24
#
_cell.length_a   1.000
_cell.length_b   1.000
_cell.length_c   1.000
_cell.angle_alpha   90.00
_cell.angle_beta   90.00
_cell.angle_gamma   90.00
#
_symmetry.space_group_name_H-M   'P 1'
#
loop_
_entity.id
_entity.type
_entity.pdbx_description
1 polymer ?
#
loop_
_entity_poly.entity_id
_entity_poly.type
_entity_poly.pdbx_seq_one_letter_code
_entity_poly.pdbx_strand_id
1 'polypeptide(L)'
;MNKQKGITDMGVKFDRLVYGGDYNPDQWLEYPDILEEDIRLMKKAHVNTVSLGIFAWAKLEPQEGVYDFDWMEEIINRLYENGISVFLATPSGARPHWLADRYPEVLRVNEMRQRNIFGQRHNHCYTSPIYRQKVRQINMKLAERFDHHPGVLMWHISNEYGGECHCPLCQSAFRSWLKKRYNNDIKEVNRKWNTAFWSHDYQNFDQIESPTPLGETSIHGLVLDWKRFVSHQSVDFCKAEIQALRDAGGTKPATTNLMYNFPTINYHEMAKVLDVVSWDNYPQWHKGPERLIAMDNGMQHDIMRTLKKEPFILMESCRDRQTGSLSAN
;
A
#
# COMPACT_ATOMS: atom_id res chain seq x y z
N MET A 1 -42.26 5.77 -10.32
CA MET A 1 -42.06 5.23 -8.94
C MET A 1 -40.62 4.77 -8.84
N ASN A 2 -39.74 5.66 -8.35
CA ASN A 2 -38.33 5.32 -8.09
C ASN A 2 -38.30 4.47 -6.81
N LYS A 3 -37.94 3.20 -6.94
CA LYS A 3 -37.55 2.38 -5.78
C LYS A 3 -36.23 2.93 -5.25
N GLN A 4 -36.27 3.58 -4.11
CA GLN A 4 -35.09 3.80 -3.27
C GLN A 4 -34.42 2.44 -3.04
N LYS A 5 -33.22 2.25 -3.59
CA LYS A 5 -32.34 1.16 -3.16
C LYS A 5 -32.04 1.38 -1.69
N GLY A 6 -32.51 0.49 -0.86
CA GLY A 6 -32.25 0.50 0.57
C GLY A 6 -30.76 0.39 0.81
N ILE A 7 -30.27 1.20 1.74
CA ILE A 7 -28.93 1.13 2.32
C ILE A 7 -28.88 -0.12 3.21
N THR A 8 -28.76 -1.28 2.62
CA THR A 8 -28.50 -2.53 3.33
C THR A 8 -27.82 -3.47 2.34
N ASP A 9 -26.55 -3.47 2.35
CA ASP A 9 -25.59 -4.52 2.01
C ASP A 9 -24.33 -3.97 1.30
N MET A 10 -23.48 -3.26 2.03
CA MET A 10 -22.19 -2.75 1.53
C MET A 10 -21.06 -3.21 2.44
N GLY A 11 -20.92 -4.50 2.60
CA GLY A 11 -19.76 -5.08 3.26
C GLY A 11 -19.38 -6.39 2.58
N VAL A 12 -18.08 -6.65 2.44
CA VAL A 12 -17.62 -7.98 2.04
C VAL A 12 -17.97 -8.96 3.16
N LYS A 13 -18.79 -9.95 2.83
CA LYS A 13 -19.20 -10.98 3.77
C LYS A 13 -18.40 -12.25 3.52
N PHE A 14 -17.79 -12.77 4.57
CA PHE A 14 -17.21 -14.09 4.58
C PHE A 14 -18.18 -15.04 5.27
N ASP A 15 -18.33 -16.24 4.72
CA ASP A 15 -19.17 -17.32 5.29
C ASP A 15 -18.52 -18.02 6.47
N ARG A 16 -17.24 -17.72 6.71
CA ARG A 16 -16.40 -18.32 7.76
C ARG A 16 -15.39 -17.31 8.30
N LEU A 17 -14.82 -17.63 9.47
CA LEU A 17 -13.66 -16.90 9.98
C LEU A 17 -12.47 -17.09 9.03
N VAL A 18 -11.93 -15.98 8.54
CA VAL A 18 -10.72 -15.96 7.72
C VAL A 18 -9.51 -16.04 8.65
N TYR A 19 -8.65 -17.05 8.44
CA TYR A 19 -7.48 -17.29 9.26
C TYR A 19 -6.30 -17.79 8.45
N GLY A 20 -5.15 -17.09 8.59
CA GLY A 20 -3.91 -17.43 7.91
C GLY A 20 -2.88 -16.31 8.03
N GLY A 21 -2.10 -16.09 6.99
CA GLY A 21 -1.04 -15.08 6.97
C GLY A 21 -0.48 -14.86 5.57
N ASP A 22 0.60 -14.12 5.48
CA ASP A 22 1.32 -13.93 4.24
C ASP A 22 2.04 -15.21 3.82
N TYR A 23 1.98 -15.49 2.52
CA TYR A 23 2.63 -16.64 1.91
C TYR A 23 3.39 -16.20 0.65
N ASN A 24 4.72 -16.35 0.69
CA ASN A 24 5.63 -15.89 -0.36
C ASN A 24 6.45 -17.05 -0.94
N PRO A 25 5.81 -18.03 -1.62
CA PRO A 25 6.47 -19.22 -2.16
C PRO A 25 7.38 -18.93 -3.35
N ASP A 26 7.31 -17.73 -3.93
CA ASP A 26 8.24 -17.26 -4.95
C ASP A 26 9.72 -17.31 -4.53
N GLN A 27 9.98 -17.43 -3.23
CA GLN A 27 11.32 -17.54 -2.65
C GLN A 27 11.92 -18.95 -2.81
N TRP A 28 11.09 -20.00 -3.01
CA TRP A 28 11.52 -21.39 -3.05
C TRP A 28 10.83 -22.24 -4.14
N LEU A 29 10.52 -21.63 -5.27
CA LEU A 29 9.91 -22.33 -6.42
C LEU A 29 10.74 -23.50 -6.93
N GLU A 30 12.05 -23.49 -6.71
CA GLU A 30 12.97 -24.57 -7.09
C GLU A 30 12.93 -25.79 -6.14
N TYR A 31 12.14 -25.70 -5.05
CA TYR A 31 12.03 -26.73 -4.01
C TYR A 31 10.57 -27.18 -3.84
N PRO A 32 10.05 -28.03 -4.76
CA PRO A 32 8.64 -28.42 -4.75
C PRO A 32 8.20 -29.12 -3.46
N ASP A 33 9.09 -29.81 -2.78
CA ASP A 33 8.80 -30.47 -1.49
C ASP A 33 8.41 -29.48 -0.40
N ILE A 34 8.88 -28.22 -0.46
CA ILE A 34 8.51 -27.17 0.49
C ILE A 34 7.04 -26.81 0.33
N LEU A 35 6.55 -26.68 -0.89
CA LEU A 35 5.13 -26.36 -1.13
C LEU A 35 4.19 -27.44 -0.55
N GLU A 36 4.56 -28.71 -0.71
CA GLU A 36 3.80 -29.83 -0.13
C GLU A 36 3.77 -29.75 1.39
N GLU A 37 4.92 -29.51 2.00
CA GLU A 37 5.04 -29.41 3.45
C GLU A 37 4.32 -28.17 3.98
N ASP A 38 4.40 -27.04 3.30
CA ASP A 38 3.70 -25.81 3.66
C ASP A 38 2.19 -26.05 3.68
N ILE A 39 1.62 -26.65 2.64
CA ILE A 39 0.18 -26.98 2.59
C ILE A 39 -0.20 -27.92 3.72
N ARG A 40 0.64 -28.94 3.98
CA ARG A 40 0.41 -29.89 5.10
C ARG A 40 0.40 -29.17 6.45
N LEU A 41 1.34 -28.23 6.67
CA LEU A 41 1.44 -27.46 7.91
C LEU A 41 0.28 -26.44 8.02
N MET A 42 -0.10 -25.77 6.95
CA MET A 42 -1.25 -24.88 6.89
C MET A 42 -2.53 -25.61 7.30
N LYS A 43 -2.76 -26.81 6.75
CA LYS A 43 -3.92 -27.66 7.14
C LYS A 43 -3.88 -28.05 8.62
N LYS A 44 -2.71 -28.44 9.14
CA LYS A 44 -2.53 -28.78 10.56
C LYS A 44 -2.79 -27.58 11.46
N ALA A 45 -2.45 -26.38 11.03
CA ALA A 45 -2.68 -25.13 11.74
C ALA A 45 -4.10 -24.55 11.52
N HIS A 46 -4.96 -25.22 10.74
CA HIS A 46 -6.29 -24.77 10.35
C HIS A 46 -6.30 -23.45 9.56
N VAL A 47 -5.21 -23.15 8.86
CA VAL A 47 -5.16 -22.03 7.92
C VAL A 47 -6.16 -22.28 6.79
N ASN A 48 -6.97 -21.28 6.48
CA ASN A 48 -7.98 -21.35 5.43
C ASN A 48 -7.89 -20.24 4.39
N THR A 49 -6.99 -19.28 4.60
CA THR A 49 -6.76 -18.17 3.67
C THR A 49 -5.32 -17.68 3.82
N VAL A 50 -4.69 -17.27 2.72
CA VAL A 50 -3.35 -16.67 2.71
C VAL A 50 -3.33 -15.43 1.82
N SER A 51 -2.48 -14.44 2.13
CA SER A 51 -2.10 -13.39 1.20
C SER A 51 -0.94 -13.89 0.33
N LEU A 52 -1.09 -13.86 -0.98
CA LEU A 52 -0.14 -14.47 -1.91
C LEU A 52 0.46 -13.44 -2.87
N GLY A 53 1.77 -13.46 -3.04
CA GLY A 53 2.45 -12.74 -4.12
C GLY A 53 2.75 -11.26 -3.85
N ILE A 54 2.74 -10.80 -2.60
CA ILE A 54 2.87 -9.39 -2.20
C ILE A 54 4.08 -8.68 -2.83
N PHE A 55 5.22 -9.37 -2.95
CA PHE A 55 6.46 -8.81 -3.48
C PHE A 55 7.01 -9.57 -4.69
N ALA A 56 6.19 -10.41 -5.32
CA ALA A 56 6.61 -11.38 -6.31
C ALA A 56 6.86 -10.80 -7.73
N TRP A 57 6.91 -9.48 -7.92
CA TRP A 57 6.98 -8.86 -9.26
C TRP A 57 8.11 -9.42 -10.12
N ALA A 58 9.30 -9.61 -9.56
CA ALA A 58 10.44 -10.13 -10.32
C ALA A 58 10.25 -11.57 -10.84
N LYS A 59 9.38 -12.38 -10.20
CA LYS A 59 9.01 -13.71 -10.68
C LYS A 59 7.82 -13.66 -11.63
N LEU A 60 6.90 -12.72 -11.43
CA LEU A 60 5.72 -12.53 -12.29
C LEU A 60 6.08 -11.87 -13.64
N GLU A 61 7.09 -11.01 -13.65
CA GLU A 61 7.62 -10.31 -14.83
C GLU A 61 9.16 -10.29 -14.76
N PRO A 62 9.81 -11.41 -15.07
CA PRO A 62 11.28 -11.55 -14.98
C PRO A 62 12.03 -10.60 -15.93
N GLN A 63 11.40 -10.19 -17.01
CA GLN A 63 11.88 -9.19 -17.95
C GLN A 63 10.71 -8.30 -18.37
N GLU A 64 10.98 -7.07 -18.74
CA GLU A 64 9.95 -6.12 -19.16
C GLU A 64 9.04 -6.68 -20.25
N GLY A 65 7.76 -6.82 -19.95
CA GLY A 65 6.73 -7.33 -20.85
C GLY A 65 6.70 -8.84 -21.02
N VAL A 66 7.56 -9.57 -20.33
CA VAL A 66 7.57 -11.04 -20.30
C VAL A 66 6.98 -11.50 -18.99
N TYR A 67 5.78 -12.07 -19.04
CA TYR A 67 5.03 -12.49 -17.86
C TYR A 67 5.09 -14.01 -17.67
N ASP A 68 5.30 -14.44 -16.44
CA ASP A 68 5.25 -15.83 -16.00
C ASP A 68 4.28 -15.96 -14.81
N PHE A 69 3.07 -16.39 -15.10
CA PHE A 69 2.01 -16.61 -14.11
C PHE A 69 1.72 -18.07 -13.80
N ASP A 70 2.31 -19.00 -14.54
CA ASP A 70 1.94 -20.41 -14.47
C ASP A 70 2.26 -21.02 -13.10
N TRP A 71 3.40 -20.67 -12.51
CA TRP A 71 3.76 -21.10 -11.17
C TRP A 71 2.77 -20.58 -10.10
N MET A 72 2.28 -19.36 -10.24
CA MET A 72 1.32 -18.77 -9.30
C MET A 72 -0.05 -19.43 -9.45
N GLU A 73 -0.48 -19.72 -10.66
CA GLU A 73 -1.74 -20.44 -10.91
C GLU A 73 -1.70 -21.86 -10.34
N GLU A 74 -0.61 -22.58 -10.50
CA GLU A 74 -0.41 -23.90 -9.89
C GLU A 74 -0.54 -23.84 -8.37
N ILE A 75 0.11 -22.86 -7.74
CA ILE A 75 0.03 -22.68 -6.29
C ILE A 75 -1.41 -22.34 -5.84
N ILE A 76 -2.08 -21.43 -6.53
CA ILE A 76 -3.49 -21.06 -6.21
C ILE A 76 -4.40 -22.29 -6.36
N ASN A 77 -4.23 -23.09 -7.42
CA ASN A 77 -4.99 -24.32 -7.62
C ASN A 77 -4.78 -25.28 -6.45
N ARG A 78 -3.55 -25.55 -6.08
CA ARG A 78 -3.20 -26.48 -4.99
C ARG A 78 -3.70 -26.02 -3.64
N LEU A 79 -3.61 -24.71 -3.34
CA LEU A 79 -4.19 -24.13 -2.13
C LEU A 79 -5.71 -24.34 -2.13
N TYR A 80 -6.38 -24.01 -3.24
CA TYR A 80 -7.83 -24.14 -3.38
C TYR A 80 -8.32 -25.59 -3.22
N GLU A 81 -7.66 -26.55 -3.84
CA GLU A 81 -7.95 -27.99 -3.70
C GLU A 81 -7.82 -28.48 -2.24
N ASN A 82 -6.98 -27.79 -1.45
CA ASN A 82 -6.80 -28.08 -0.03
C ASN A 82 -7.67 -27.21 0.89
N GLY A 83 -8.66 -26.47 0.34
CA GLY A 83 -9.61 -25.65 1.09
C GLY A 83 -9.04 -24.34 1.61
N ILE A 84 -7.89 -23.88 1.05
CA ILE A 84 -7.22 -22.63 1.39
C ILE A 84 -7.51 -21.62 0.29
N SER A 85 -8.12 -20.51 0.64
CA SER A 85 -8.41 -19.40 -0.28
C SER A 85 -7.26 -18.40 -0.30
N VAL A 86 -7.28 -17.49 -1.28
CA VAL A 86 -6.20 -16.54 -1.50
C VAL A 86 -6.74 -15.09 -1.50
N PHE A 87 -6.07 -14.21 -0.79
CA PHE A 87 -6.05 -12.79 -1.06
C PHE A 87 -4.87 -12.54 -1.99
N LEU A 88 -5.16 -12.32 -3.27
CA LEU A 88 -4.11 -12.19 -4.27
C LEU A 88 -3.55 -10.77 -4.29
N ALA A 89 -2.23 -10.64 -4.12
CA ALA A 89 -1.62 -9.33 -4.04
C ALA A 89 -1.23 -8.77 -5.41
N THR A 90 -1.31 -7.43 -5.55
CA THR A 90 -0.59 -6.70 -6.58
C THR A 90 0.83 -6.42 -6.08
N PRO A 91 1.87 -6.66 -6.88
CA PRO A 91 3.23 -6.75 -6.36
C PRO A 91 3.98 -5.41 -6.29
N SER A 92 3.28 -4.29 -6.38
CA SER A 92 3.86 -2.95 -6.51
C SER A 92 4.66 -2.47 -5.29
N GLY A 93 4.53 -3.14 -4.15
CA GLY A 93 5.32 -2.82 -2.95
C GLY A 93 6.83 -3.01 -3.13
N ALA A 94 7.24 -3.91 -4.03
CA ALA A 94 8.63 -4.14 -4.39
C ALA A 94 8.77 -4.25 -5.91
N ARG A 95 9.63 -3.46 -6.50
CA ARG A 95 9.88 -3.44 -7.94
C ARG A 95 11.00 -4.39 -8.32
N PRO A 96 10.98 -5.00 -9.53
CA PRO A 96 12.08 -5.81 -10.03
C PRO A 96 13.31 -4.94 -10.35
N HIS A 97 14.49 -5.57 -10.35
CA HIS A 97 15.75 -4.88 -10.62
C HIS A 97 15.79 -4.24 -12.01
N TRP A 98 15.31 -4.96 -13.04
CA TRP A 98 15.27 -4.48 -14.42
C TRP A 98 14.53 -3.14 -14.57
N LEU A 99 13.47 -2.92 -13.76
CA LEU A 99 12.70 -1.68 -13.81
C LEU A 99 13.52 -0.48 -13.31
N ALA A 100 14.25 -0.65 -12.23
CA ALA A 100 15.10 0.42 -11.69
C ALA A 100 16.39 0.63 -12.50
N ASP A 101 16.91 -0.44 -13.11
CA ASP A 101 18.09 -0.38 -13.98
C ASP A 101 17.77 0.39 -15.27
N ARG A 102 16.64 0.06 -15.90
CA ARG A 102 16.22 0.69 -17.16
C ARG A 102 15.65 2.10 -16.98
N TYR A 103 14.99 2.35 -15.85
CA TYR A 103 14.29 3.59 -15.54
C TYR A 103 14.66 4.09 -14.13
N PRO A 104 15.92 4.53 -13.90
CA PRO A 104 16.39 4.91 -12.57
C PRO A 104 15.58 6.06 -11.93
N GLU A 105 14.89 6.86 -12.74
CA GLU A 105 14.01 7.93 -12.27
C GLU A 105 12.79 7.43 -11.49
N VAL A 106 12.47 6.14 -11.54
CA VAL A 106 11.40 5.56 -10.71
C VAL A 106 11.78 5.49 -9.24
N LEU A 107 13.08 5.48 -8.93
CA LEU A 107 13.58 5.44 -7.55
C LEU A 107 13.31 6.75 -6.84
N ARG A 108 13.01 6.66 -5.53
CA ARG A 108 12.77 7.82 -4.68
C ARG A 108 13.97 8.74 -4.58
N VAL A 109 13.68 10.01 -4.38
CA VAL A 109 14.62 11.04 -3.96
C VAL A 109 14.26 11.43 -2.53
N ASN A 110 15.24 11.42 -1.64
CA ASN A 110 15.04 11.77 -0.24
C ASN A 110 14.92 13.31 -0.04
N GLU A 111 14.70 13.73 1.20
CA GLU A 111 14.59 15.14 1.57
C GLU A 111 15.89 15.94 1.35
N MET A 112 17.04 15.26 1.28
CA MET A 112 18.33 15.86 0.92
C MET A 112 18.55 15.98 -0.58
N ARG A 113 17.50 15.73 -1.39
CA ARG A 113 17.51 15.76 -2.86
C ARG A 113 18.43 14.69 -3.49
N GLN A 114 18.77 13.65 -2.75
CA GLN A 114 19.56 12.52 -3.25
C GLN A 114 18.65 11.40 -3.72
N ARG A 115 18.91 10.87 -4.92
CA ARG A 115 18.22 9.69 -5.43
C ARG A 115 18.72 8.45 -4.70
N ASN A 116 17.79 7.63 -4.21
CA ASN A 116 18.11 6.34 -3.65
C ASN A 116 18.67 5.41 -4.74
N ILE A 117 19.51 4.47 -4.35
CA ILE A 117 19.92 3.35 -5.19
C ILE A 117 18.90 2.20 -5.08
N PHE A 118 18.98 1.22 -5.97
CA PHE A 118 18.12 0.05 -5.91
C PHE A 118 18.30 -0.69 -4.57
N GLY A 119 17.21 -1.16 -4.02
CA GLY A 119 17.14 -1.95 -2.78
C GLY A 119 15.86 -1.66 -2.01
N GLN A 120 15.57 -2.48 -1.03
CA GLN A 120 14.41 -2.41 -0.14
C GLN A 120 13.05 -2.35 -0.85
N ARG A 121 11.95 -2.54 -0.12
CA ARG A 121 10.59 -2.29 -0.58
C ARG A 121 10.28 -0.77 -0.54
N HIS A 122 9.19 -0.34 -1.18
CA HIS A 122 8.68 1.05 -1.22
C HIS A 122 9.68 2.13 -1.67
N ASN A 123 10.74 1.76 -2.36
CA ASN A 123 11.73 2.69 -2.89
C ASN A 123 11.38 3.09 -4.35
N HIS A 124 10.16 3.59 -4.55
CA HIS A 124 9.66 4.05 -5.85
C HIS A 124 8.78 5.29 -5.69
N CYS A 125 8.77 6.13 -6.71
CA CYS A 125 8.03 7.39 -6.75
C CYS A 125 6.59 7.17 -7.23
N TYR A 126 5.60 7.44 -6.40
CA TYR A 126 4.17 7.36 -6.77
C TYR A 126 3.74 8.37 -7.84
N THR A 127 4.55 9.40 -8.08
CA THR A 127 4.29 10.42 -9.12
C THR A 127 4.92 10.03 -10.47
N SER A 128 5.85 9.04 -10.50
CA SER A 128 6.50 8.61 -11.74
C SER A 128 5.48 8.05 -12.74
N PRO A 129 5.34 8.63 -13.94
CA PRO A 129 4.43 8.11 -14.95
C PRO A 129 4.85 6.74 -15.45
N ILE A 130 6.15 6.46 -15.54
CA ILE A 130 6.69 5.17 -15.95
C ILE A 130 6.32 4.11 -14.90
N TYR A 131 6.54 4.39 -13.62
CA TYR A 131 6.20 3.44 -12.56
C TYR A 131 4.69 3.13 -12.56
N ARG A 132 3.85 4.17 -12.65
CA ARG A 132 2.38 4.01 -12.73
C ARG A 132 1.97 3.18 -13.96
N GLN A 133 2.61 3.41 -15.10
CA GLN A 133 2.34 2.63 -16.33
C GLN A 133 2.67 1.15 -16.14
N LYS A 134 3.84 0.83 -15.56
CA LYS A 134 4.26 -0.56 -15.33
C LYS A 134 3.38 -1.27 -14.31
N VAL A 135 3.07 -0.60 -13.21
CA VAL A 135 2.10 -1.11 -12.21
C VAL A 135 0.74 -1.37 -12.85
N ARG A 136 0.23 -0.43 -13.65
CA ARG A 136 -1.03 -0.65 -14.37
C ARG A 136 -0.98 -1.89 -15.27
N GLN A 137 0.11 -2.06 -16.02
CA GLN A 137 0.26 -3.19 -16.95
C GLN A 137 0.21 -4.54 -16.21
N ILE A 138 1.02 -4.70 -15.15
CA ILE A 138 1.04 -5.97 -14.41
C ILE A 138 -0.28 -6.22 -13.68
N ASN A 139 -0.89 -5.20 -13.08
CA ASN A 139 -2.17 -5.35 -12.38
C ASN A 139 -3.29 -5.78 -13.34
N MET A 140 -3.35 -5.19 -14.54
CA MET A 140 -4.31 -5.64 -15.56
C MET A 140 -4.10 -7.10 -15.94
N LYS A 141 -2.83 -7.52 -16.17
CA LYS A 141 -2.50 -8.90 -16.51
C LYS A 141 -2.87 -9.90 -15.40
N LEU A 142 -2.64 -9.52 -14.15
CA LEU A 142 -3.06 -10.32 -13.00
C LEU A 142 -4.59 -10.44 -12.93
N ALA A 143 -5.32 -9.35 -13.13
CA ALA A 143 -6.78 -9.40 -13.12
C ALA A 143 -7.33 -10.25 -14.29
N GLU A 144 -6.82 -10.09 -15.51
CA GLU A 144 -7.18 -10.90 -16.68
C GLU A 144 -7.01 -12.40 -16.40
N ARG A 145 -5.95 -12.79 -15.69
CA ARG A 145 -5.63 -14.20 -15.40
C ARG A 145 -6.41 -14.76 -14.20
N PHE A 146 -6.54 -14.00 -13.11
CA PHE A 146 -6.89 -14.56 -11.81
C PHE A 146 -8.21 -14.06 -11.19
N ASP A 147 -8.81 -12.96 -11.67
CA ASP A 147 -10.01 -12.42 -11.00
C ASP A 147 -11.16 -13.42 -10.93
N HIS A 148 -11.30 -14.27 -11.93
CA HIS A 148 -12.36 -15.27 -11.99
C HIS A 148 -12.04 -16.59 -11.30
N HIS A 149 -10.81 -16.74 -10.78
CA HIS A 149 -10.40 -17.97 -10.11
C HIS A 149 -11.19 -18.16 -8.80
N PRO A 150 -11.84 -19.34 -8.58
CA PRO A 150 -12.70 -19.53 -7.41
C PRO A 150 -11.95 -19.50 -6.07
N GLY A 151 -10.65 -19.81 -6.06
CA GLY A 151 -9.79 -19.72 -4.89
C GLY A 151 -9.39 -18.31 -4.51
N VAL A 152 -9.50 -17.33 -5.43
CA VAL A 152 -9.20 -15.93 -5.14
C VAL A 152 -10.43 -15.26 -4.57
N LEU A 153 -10.36 -14.79 -3.32
CA LEU A 153 -11.48 -14.12 -2.64
C LEU A 153 -11.43 -12.61 -2.78
N MET A 154 -10.23 -12.03 -2.82
CA MET A 154 -10.01 -10.59 -2.70
C MET A 154 -8.67 -10.20 -3.30
N TRP A 155 -8.54 -8.93 -3.71
CA TRP A 155 -7.27 -8.31 -4.06
C TRP A 155 -6.62 -7.64 -2.84
N HIS A 156 -5.36 -7.96 -2.58
CA HIS A 156 -4.49 -7.24 -1.66
C HIS A 156 -3.64 -6.26 -2.47
N ILE A 157 -3.97 -4.97 -2.41
CA ILE A 157 -3.34 -3.96 -3.26
C ILE A 157 -2.01 -3.53 -2.64
N SER A 158 -0.90 -3.81 -3.33
CA SER A 158 0.44 -3.48 -2.82
C SER A 158 0.69 -4.04 -1.41
N ASN A 159 1.30 -3.25 -0.54
CA ASN A 159 1.48 -3.54 0.88
C ASN A 159 1.90 -2.27 1.62
N GLU A 160 1.28 -1.94 2.76
CA GLU A 160 1.72 -0.89 3.69
C GLU A 160 2.20 0.39 2.99
N TYR A 161 1.34 1.03 2.21
CA TYR A 161 1.70 2.27 1.51
C TYR A 161 2.37 3.29 2.41
N GLY A 162 3.39 3.98 1.93
CA GLY A 162 4.03 5.03 2.70
C GLY A 162 5.29 5.61 2.06
N GLY A 163 5.91 6.50 2.82
CA GLY A 163 7.15 7.19 2.47
C GLY A 163 6.94 8.37 1.52
N GLU A 164 7.98 9.16 1.37
CA GLU A 164 8.00 10.43 0.65
C GLU A 164 8.97 10.36 -0.53
N CYS A 165 8.76 11.19 -1.53
CA CYS A 165 9.68 11.37 -2.64
C CYS A 165 9.76 12.86 -3.01
N HIS A 166 10.97 13.39 -3.01
CA HIS A 166 11.25 14.81 -3.25
C HIS A 166 11.83 15.06 -4.65
N CYS A 167 11.58 14.18 -5.62
CA CYS A 167 12.08 14.32 -6.99
C CYS A 167 11.40 15.50 -7.73
N PRO A 168 11.94 15.94 -8.88
CA PRO A 168 11.35 17.04 -9.66
C PRO A 168 9.87 16.82 -10.02
N LEU A 169 9.46 15.58 -10.30
CA LEU A 169 8.05 15.26 -10.57
C LEU A 169 7.16 15.52 -9.35
N CYS A 170 7.61 15.12 -8.15
CA CYS A 170 6.88 15.38 -6.92
C CYS A 170 6.85 16.87 -6.56
N GLN A 171 7.94 17.61 -6.82
CA GLN A 171 7.96 19.08 -6.66
C GLN A 171 6.91 19.76 -7.56
N SER A 172 6.86 19.39 -8.83
CA SER A 172 5.88 19.92 -9.77
C SER A 172 4.43 19.54 -9.39
N ALA A 173 4.22 18.30 -9.01
CA ALA A 173 2.92 17.82 -8.56
C ALA A 173 2.45 18.52 -7.27
N PHE A 174 3.37 18.77 -6.32
CA PHE A 174 3.07 19.51 -5.09
C PHE A 174 2.64 20.94 -5.39
N ARG A 175 3.38 21.66 -6.24
CA ARG A 175 2.99 23.01 -6.68
C ARG A 175 1.62 23.04 -7.35
N SER A 176 1.33 22.06 -8.20
CA SER A 176 0.03 21.91 -8.84
C SER A 176 -1.08 21.64 -7.85
N TRP A 177 -0.82 20.81 -6.85
CA TRP A 177 -1.74 20.50 -5.76
C TRP A 177 -2.01 21.74 -4.88
N LEU A 178 -0.96 22.55 -4.58
CA LEU A 178 -1.11 23.81 -3.85
C LEU A 178 -1.92 24.83 -4.64
N LYS A 179 -1.65 25.00 -5.95
CA LYS A 179 -2.46 25.87 -6.83
C LYS A 179 -3.94 25.52 -6.74
N LYS A 180 -4.27 24.25 -6.77
CA LYS A 180 -5.66 23.76 -6.65
C LYS A 180 -6.25 24.04 -5.27
N ARG A 181 -5.47 23.77 -4.21
CA ARG A 181 -5.89 23.94 -2.81
C ARG A 181 -6.15 25.40 -2.42
N TYR A 182 -5.37 26.31 -2.98
CA TYR A 182 -5.40 27.74 -2.66
C TYR A 182 -5.98 28.59 -3.81
N ASN A 183 -6.77 27.99 -4.71
CA ASN A 183 -7.40 28.69 -5.83
C ASN A 183 -6.44 29.54 -6.67
N ASN A 184 -5.18 29.08 -6.82
CA ASN A 184 -4.09 29.77 -7.50
C ASN A 184 -3.73 31.14 -6.90
N ASP A 185 -4.01 31.36 -5.62
CA ASP A 185 -3.69 32.59 -4.89
C ASP A 185 -2.46 32.40 -4.00
N ILE A 186 -1.31 32.92 -4.43
CA ILE A 186 -0.06 32.86 -3.67
C ILE A 186 -0.11 33.71 -2.39
N LYS A 187 -0.89 34.79 -2.38
CA LYS A 187 -1.05 35.63 -1.18
C LYS A 187 -1.79 34.88 -0.08
N GLU A 188 -2.75 34.06 -0.48
CA GLU A 188 -3.46 33.18 0.49
C GLU A 188 -2.51 32.13 1.08
N VAL A 189 -1.59 31.58 0.28
CA VAL A 189 -0.55 30.66 0.78
C VAL A 189 0.31 31.39 1.82
N ASN A 190 0.87 32.55 1.48
CA ASN A 190 1.71 33.35 2.38
C ASN A 190 0.98 33.66 3.69
N ARG A 191 -0.27 34.10 3.58
CA ARG A 191 -1.12 34.42 4.74
C ARG A 191 -1.36 33.18 5.64
N LYS A 192 -1.69 32.03 5.05
CA LYS A 192 -2.01 30.80 5.78
C LYS A 192 -0.78 30.14 6.40
N TRP A 193 0.36 30.26 5.73
CA TRP A 193 1.63 29.72 6.22
C TRP A 193 2.39 30.69 7.13
N ASN A 194 1.95 31.96 7.19
CA ASN A 194 2.60 33.02 7.96
C ASN A 194 4.07 33.23 7.56
N THR A 195 4.32 33.44 6.27
CA THR A 195 5.65 33.44 5.68
C THR A 195 6.42 34.75 5.80
N ALA A 196 5.79 35.82 6.28
CA ALA A 196 6.41 37.16 6.36
C ALA A 196 7.68 37.19 7.23
N PHE A 197 7.78 36.30 8.24
CA PHE A 197 8.94 36.24 9.13
C PHE A 197 10.15 35.67 8.36
N TRP A 198 11.33 36.23 8.53
CA TRP A 198 12.57 35.92 7.81
C TRP A 198 12.49 36.13 6.30
N SER A 199 11.58 36.99 5.83
CA SER A 199 11.42 37.30 4.40
C SER A 199 11.07 36.08 3.53
N HIS A 200 10.26 35.16 4.05
CA HIS A 200 9.89 33.92 3.38
C HIS A 200 8.68 34.07 2.44
N ASP A 201 8.16 35.28 2.20
CA ASP A 201 7.02 35.48 1.30
C ASP A 201 7.34 35.00 -0.12
N TYR A 202 6.55 34.07 -0.61
CA TYR A 202 6.62 33.59 -1.99
C TYR A 202 5.95 34.58 -2.95
N GLN A 203 6.58 34.84 -4.08
CA GLN A 203 6.02 35.68 -5.16
C GLN A 203 5.13 34.87 -6.11
N ASN A 204 5.43 33.58 -6.25
CA ASN A 204 4.69 32.64 -7.08
C ASN A 204 4.89 31.20 -6.59
N PHE A 205 4.07 30.26 -7.09
CA PHE A 205 4.12 28.87 -6.68
C PHE A 205 5.42 28.15 -7.11
N ASP A 206 6.13 28.63 -8.12
CA ASP A 206 7.33 27.96 -8.64
C ASP A 206 8.54 28.11 -7.69
N GLN A 207 8.48 29.08 -6.76
CA GLN A 207 9.44 29.25 -5.69
C GLN A 207 9.26 28.25 -4.54
N ILE A 208 8.11 27.58 -4.49
CA ILE A 208 7.82 26.64 -3.40
C ILE A 208 8.50 25.31 -3.69
N GLU A 209 9.23 24.81 -2.70
CA GLU A 209 9.78 23.45 -2.67
C GLU A 209 9.27 22.68 -1.46
N SER A 210 9.34 21.35 -1.54
CA SER A 210 9.04 20.50 -0.38
C SER A 210 10.03 20.77 0.76
N PRO A 211 9.63 20.55 2.03
CA PRO A 211 10.52 20.74 3.17
C PRO A 211 11.84 19.97 3.02
N THR A 212 12.93 20.55 3.48
CA THR A 212 14.26 19.94 3.42
C THR A 212 15.17 20.48 4.53
N PRO A 213 15.99 19.64 5.19
CA PRO A 213 17.02 20.10 6.11
C PRO A 213 18.09 21.01 5.45
N LEU A 214 18.19 20.98 4.12
CA LEU A 214 19.09 21.87 3.38
C LEU A 214 18.52 23.28 3.18
N GLY A 215 17.26 23.51 3.54
CA GLY A 215 16.57 24.78 3.33
C GLY A 215 15.49 24.97 4.40
N GLU A 216 14.23 24.81 4.05
CA GLU A 216 13.13 25.21 4.90
C GLU A 216 12.45 24.02 5.61
N THR A 217 12.38 24.07 6.92
CA THR A 217 11.65 23.12 7.78
C THR A 217 10.83 23.80 8.87
N SER A 218 10.94 25.13 9.03
CA SER A 218 10.32 25.89 10.12
C SER A 218 8.94 26.45 9.76
N ILE A 219 8.59 26.56 8.48
CA ILE A 219 7.26 26.97 8.05
C ILE A 219 6.29 25.81 8.24
N HIS A 220 5.62 25.77 9.39
CA HIS A 220 4.71 24.67 9.76
C HIS A 220 3.59 24.45 8.74
N GLY A 221 3.10 25.52 8.09
CA GLY A 221 2.11 25.43 7.02
C GLY A 221 2.61 24.64 5.81
N LEU A 222 3.84 24.90 5.38
CA LEU A 222 4.53 24.16 4.31
C LEU A 222 4.66 22.67 4.68
N VAL A 223 5.20 22.38 5.87
CA VAL A 223 5.39 20.99 6.34
C VAL A 223 4.06 20.23 6.39
N LEU A 224 3.00 20.87 6.89
CA LEU A 224 1.68 20.26 7.01
C LEU A 224 1.06 20.00 5.62
N ASP A 225 1.18 20.94 4.70
CA ASP A 225 0.66 20.77 3.35
C ASP A 225 1.47 19.77 2.53
N TRP A 226 2.78 19.66 2.78
CA TRP A 226 3.58 18.58 2.21
C TRP A 226 3.09 17.19 2.68
N LYS A 227 2.86 17.01 3.97
CA LYS A 227 2.31 15.76 4.52
C LYS A 227 0.94 15.42 3.92
N ARG A 228 0.08 16.43 3.76
CA ARG A 228 -1.24 16.26 3.10
C ARG A 228 -1.09 15.86 1.63
N PHE A 229 -0.13 16.46 0.92
CA PHE A 229 0.18 16.10 -0.45
C PHE A 229 0.71 14.67 -0.56
N VAL A 230 1.64 14.25 0.30
CA VAL A 230 2.17 12.88 0.34
C VAL A 230 1.05 11.87 0.58
N SER A 231 0.17 12.15 1.53
CA SER A 231 -1.03 11.33 1.77
C SER A 231 -1.92 11.24 0.53
N HIS A 232 -2.20 12.39 -0.10
CA HIS A 232 -2.97 12.44 -1.34
C HIS A 232 -2.35 11.60 -2.45
N GLN A 233 -1.03 11.65 -2.64
CA GLN A 233 -0.33 10.84 -3.64
C GLN A 233 -0.43 9.34 -3.37
N SER A 234 -0.33 8.93 -2.11
CA SER A 234 -0.47 7.52 -1.72
C SER A 234 -1.88 7.01 -2.01
N VAL A 235 -2.91 7.78 -1.65
CA VAL A 235 -4.32 7.42 -1.92
C VAL A 235 -4.61 7.39 -3.42
N ASP A 236 -4.12 8.37 -4.19
CA ASP A 236 -4.29 8.44 -5.63
C ASP A 236 -3.60 7.27 -6.34
N PHE A 237 -2.42 6.87 -5.87
CA PHE A 237 -1.72 5.73 -6.41
C PHE A 237 -2.46 4.41 -6.13
N CYS A 238 -2.91 4.18 -4.88
CA CYS A 238 -3.74 3.02 -4.54
C CYS A 238 -5.02 2.96 -5.39
N LYS A 239 -5.70 4.10 -5.55
CA LYS A 239 -6.88 4.20 -6.42
C LYS A 239 -6.56 3.81 -7.87
N ALA A 240 -5.41 4.24 -8.40
CA ALA A 240 -5.00 3.90 -9.76
C ALA A 240 -4.69 2.41 -9.91
N GLU A 241 -4.15 1.75 -8.89
CA GLU A 241 -3.94 0.30 -8.89
C GLU A 241 -5.26 -0.47 -8.90
N ILE A 242 -6.20 -0.10 -8.05
CA ILE A 242 -7.55 -0.69 -8.05
C ILE A 242 -8.23 -0.46 -9.40
N GLN A 243 -8.13 0.75 -9.95
CA GLN A 243 -8.73 1.06 -11.24
C GLN A 243 -8.15 0.19 -12.37
N ALA A 244 -6.85 -0.12 -12.33
CA ALA A 244 -6.24 -1.01 -13.31
C ALA A 244 -6.86 -2.42 -13.29
N LEU A 245 -7.14 -2.96 -12.09
CA LEU A 245 -7.86 -4.23 -11.95
C LEU A 245 -9.28 -4.15 -12.52
N ARG A 246 -10.00 -3.06 -12.22
CA ARG A 246 -11.38 -2.83 -12.72
C ARG A 246 -11.42 -2.68 -14.24
N ASP A 247 -10.46 -1.97 -14.82
CA ASP A 247 -10.36 -1.77 -16.27
C ASP A 247 -10.10 -3.09 -17.03
N ALA A 248 -9.49 -4.07 -16.36
CA ALA A 248 -9.30 -5.42 -16.88
C ALA A 248 -10.49 -6.38 -16.59
N GLY A 249 -11.61 -5.85 -16.09
CA GLY A 249 -12.81 -6.63 -15.78
C GLY A 249 -12.83 -7.23 -14.36
N GLY A 250 -11.89 -6.86 -13.50
CA GLY A 250 -11.82 -7.35 -12.13
C GLY A 250 -13.02 -6.93 -11.29
N THR A 251 -13.61 -7.88 -10.58
CA THR A 251 -14.85 -7.72 -9.80
C THR A 251 -14.65 -8.00 -8.31
N LYS A 252 -13.58 -8.70 -7.95
CA LYS A 252 -13.27 -9.05 -6.56
C LYS A 252 -13.04 -7.80 -5.71
N PRO A 253 -13.44 -7.82 -4.43
CA PRO A 253 -13.16 -6.71 -3.52
C PRO A 253 -11.66 -6.45 -3.41
N ALA A 254 -11.30 -5.21 -3.07
CA ALA A 254 -9.92 -4.75 -2.93
C ALA A 254 -9.67 -4.16 -1.54
N THR A 255 -8.54 -4.50 -0.96
CA THR A 255 -8.04 -3.95 0.29
C THR A 255 -6.54 -3.65 0.20
N THR A 256 -6.02 -2.90 1.15
CA THR A 256 -4.58 -2.81 1.45
C THR A 256 -4.41 -2.73 2.95
N ASN A 257 -3.33 -3.29 3.48
CA ASN A 257 -3.05 -3.25 4.90
C ASN A 257 -2.60 -1.86 5.34
N LEU A 258 -3.35 -1.29 6.29
CA LEU A 258 -3.02 -0.04 6.94
C LEU A 258 -2.10 -0.34 8.13
N MET A 259 -1.11 0.48 8.33
CA MET A 259 -0.22 0.37 9.47
C MET A 259 -0.85 1.08 10.67
N TYR A 260 -0.36 0.79 11.86
CA TYR A 260 -0.67 1.51 13.10
C TYR A 260 -0.81 3.04 12.85
N ASN A 261 -0.76 3.94 13.79
CA ASN A 261 -0.82 5.39 13.61
C ASN A 261 0.26 5.93 12.65
N PHE A 262 0.18 5.57 11.37
CA PHE A 262 1.18 5.95 10.37
C PHE A 262 0.93 7.41 9.92
N PRO A 263 1.86 8.34 10.20
CA PRO A 263 1.57 9.77 10.13
C PRO A 263 1.51 10.35 8.71
N THR A 264 1.88 9.57 7.68
CA THR A 264 1.97 10.07 6.30
C THR A 264 0.75 9.75 5.46
N ILE A 265 -0.25 9.04 5.99
CA ILE A 265 -1.48 8.69 5.26
C ILE A 265 -2.72 9.06 6.07
N ASN A 266 -3.62 9.77 5.44
CA ASN A 266 -4.97 9.99 5.97
C ASN A 266 -5.83 8.75 5.69
N TYR A 267 -6.04 7.92 6.70
CA TYR A 267 -6.79 6.68 6.58
C TYR A 267 -8.27 6.87 6.23
N HIS A 268 -8.87 8.00 6.59
CA HIS A 268 -10.23 8.31 6.15
C HIS A 268 -10.31 8.47 4.62
N GLU A 269 -9.30 9.07 3.99
CA GLU A 269 -9.24 9.18 2.54
C GLU A 269 -8.88 7.84 1.89
N MET A 270 -7.97 7.07 2.49
CA MET A 270 -7.61 5.74 2.00
C MET A 270 -8.82 4.79 2.05
N ALA A 271 -9.56 4.77 3.14
CA ALA A 271 -10.73 3.91 3.30
C ALA A 271 -11.84 4.17 2.25
N LYS A 272 -11.91 5.39 1.68
CA LYS A 272 -12.89 5.71 0.62
C LYS A 272 -12.60 4.99 -0.70
N VAL A 273 -11.36 4.60 -0.95
CA VAL A 273 -10.97 3.92 -2.19
C VAL A 273 -10.90 2.40 -2.04
N LEU A 274 -10.89 1.89 -0.82
CA LEU A 274 -10.90 0.47 -0.51
C LEU A 274 -12.32 -0.08 -0.40
N ASP A 275 -12.55 -1.33 -0.79
CA ASP A 275 -13.81 -2.03 -0.54
C ASP A 275 -13.89 -2.50 0.92
N VAL A 276 -12.79 -2.96 1.48
CA VAL A 276 -12.65 -3.41 2.89
C VAL A 276 -11.47 -2.70 3.53
N VAL A 277 -11.61 -2.33 4.81
CA VAL A 277 -10.47 -1.89 5.62
C VAL A 277 -9.73 -3.11 6.13
N SER A 278 -8.42 -3.13 5.96
CA SER A 278 -7.53 -4.08 6.63
C SER A 278 -6.35 -3.35 7.26
N TRP A 279 -5.75 -3.92 8.29
CA TRP A 279 -4.63 -3.29 8.95
C TRP A 279 -3.74 -4.28 9.70
N ASP A 280 -2.55 -3.83 10.06
CA ASP A 280 -1.52 -4.63 10.71
C ASP A 280 -1.38 -4.21 12.16
N ASN A 281 -1.42 -5.19 13.06
CA ASN A 281 -1.31 -4.96 14.48
C ASN A 281 -0.32 -5.92 15.13
N TYR A 282 0.76 -5.37 15.63
CA TYR A 282 1.83 -6.10 16.31
C TYR A 282 1.93 -5.70 17.79
N PRO A 283 1.05 -6.20 18.68
CA PRO A 283 1.06 -5.86 20.10
C PRO A 283 2.38 -6.25 20.75
N GLN A 284 3.07 -5.28 21.35
CA GLN A 284 4.38 -5.50 21.96
C GLN A 284 4.24 -5.75 23.46
N TRP A 285 3.64 -6.87 23.83
CA TRP A 285 3.30 -7.22 25.23
C TRP A 285 4.47 -7.16 26.20
N HIS A 286 5.69 -7.35 25.74
CA HIS A 286 6.93 -7.30 26.53
C HIS A 286 7.47 -5.88 26.79
N LYS A 287 6.89 -4.83 26.18
CA LYS A 287 7.43 -3.45 26.26
C LYS A 287 6.72 -2.55 27.27
N GLY A 288 5.84 -3.07 28.11
CA GLY A 288 5.16 -2.24 29.10
C GLY A 288 4.02 -2.96 29.83
N PRO A 289 3.24 -2.24 30.65
CA PRO A 289 2.10 -2.82 31.32
C PRO A 289 1.06 -3.32 30.33
N GLU A 290 0.68 -4.60 30.41
CA GLU A 290 -0.28 -5.25 29.49
C GLU A 290 -1.58 -4.45 29.32
N ARG A 291 -2.10 -3.85 30.41
CA ARG A 291 -3.32 -3.04 30.33
C ARG A 291 -3.20 -1.84 29.38
N LEU A 292 -2.04 -1.18 29.34
CA LEU A 292 -1.84 -0.02 28.47
C LEU A 292 -1.70 -0.47 27.01
N ILE A 293 -1.01 -1.58 26.77
CA ILE A 293 -0.90 -2.20 25.46
C ILE A 293 -2.27 -2.64 24.97
N ALA A 294 -3.08 -3.29 25.82
CA ALA A 294 -4.43 -3.70 25.47
C ALA A 294 -5.35 -2.50 25.14
N MET A 295 -5.27 -1.44 25.94
CA MET A 295 -6.06 -0.21 25.71
C MET A 295 -5.69 0.44 24.38
N ASP A 296 -4.40 0.56 24.08
CA ASP A 296 -3.91 1.15 22.84
C ASP A 296 -4.34 0.32 21.63
N ASN A 297 -4.16 -0.99 21.67
CA ASN A 297 -4.61 -1.88 20.59
C ASN A 297 -6.14 -1.84 20.42
N GLY A 298 -6.91 -1.81 21.52
CA GLY A 298 -8.37 -1.65 21.49
C GLY A 298 -8.78 -0.34 20.80
N MET A 299 -8.12 0.77 21.15
CA MET A 299 -8.35 2.06 20.50
C MET A 299 -8.06 2.01 18.98
N GLN A 300 -6.97 1.37 18.57
CA GLN A 300 -6.64 1.25 17.15
C GLN A 300 -7.67 0.40 16.39
N HIS A 301 -8.14 -0.71 16.96
CA HIS A 301 -9.22 -1.50 16.38
C HIS A 301 -10.50 -0.68 16.21
N ASP A 302 -10.83 0.16 17.18
CA ASP A 302 -12.00 1.03 17.10
C ASP A 302 -11.83 2.12 16.02
N ILE A 303 -10.63 2.70 15.90
CA ILE A 303 -10.33 3.64 14.81
C ILE A 303 -10.57 2.95 13.46
N MET A 304 -9.99 1.77 13.22
CA MET A 304 -10.14 1.05 11.95
C MET A 304 -11.61 0.71 11.65
N ARG A 305 -12.38 0.28 12.65
CA ARG A 305 -13.81 0.02 12.51
C ARG A 305 -14.60 1.29 12.12
N THR A 306 -14.21 2.46 12.65
CA THR A 306 -14.92 3.71 12.35
C THR A 306 -14.69 4.25 10.95
N LEU A 307 -13.62 3.83 10.27
CA LEU A 307 -13.29 4.30 8.92
C LEU A 307 -14.40 4.00 7.91
N LYS A 308 -15.05 2.82 7.99
CA LYS A 308 -16.17 2.43 7.14
C LYS A 308 -17.45 2.08 7.91
N LYS A 309 -17.39 2.03 9.26
CA LYS A 309 -18.47 1.54 10.14
C LYS A 309 -18.88 0.09 9.84
N GLU A 310 -17.93 -0.71 9.41
CA GLU A 310 -18.08 -2.10 9.02
C GLU A 310 -16.97 -2.94 9.67
N PRO A 311 -17.11 -4.28 9.70
CA PRO A 311 -16.00 -5.15 10.09
C PRO A 311 -14.76 -4.87 9.25
N PHE A 312 -13.60 -4.94 9.86
CA PHE A 312 -12.29 -4.84 9.21
C PHE A 312 -11.56 -6.19 9.28
N ILE A 313 -10.53 -6.35 8.46
CA ILE A 313 -9.64 -7.50 8.49
C ILE A 313 -8.38 -7.12 9.27
N LEU A 314 -7.96 -7.97 10.20
CA LEU A 314 -6.62 -7.93 10.75
C LEU A 314 -5.72 -8.71 9.79
N MET A 315 -4.96 -7.97 8.96
CA MET A 315 -4.22 -8.57 7.85
C MET A 315 -2.95 -9.23 8.35
N GLU A 316 -2.23 -8.54 9.21
CA GLU A 316 -1.02 -9.03 9.83
C GLU A 316 -1.11 -8.89 11.34
N SER A 317 -0.70 -9.91 12.07
CA SER A 317 -0.60 -9.85 13.53
C SER A 317 0.40 -10.87 14.04
N CYS A 318 1.14 -10.50 15.05
CA CYS A 318 2.02 -11.40 15.77
C CYS A 318 1.81 -11.22 17.27
N ARG A 319 1.70 -12.35 17.98
CA ARG A 319 1.54 -12.32 19.44
C ARG A 319 2.82 -11.95 20.17
N ASP A 320 3.97 -12.20 19.55
CA ASP A 320 5.29 -12.05 20.19
C ASP A 320 6.23 -11.18 19.35
N ARG A 321 7.46 -11.03 19.80
CA ARG A 321 8.46 -10.17 19.20
C ARG A 321 8.40 -10.15 17.66
N GLN A 322 8.22 -8.98 17.12
CA GLN A 322 8.62 -8.72 15.76
C GLN A 322 10.12 -9.04 15.63
N THR A 323 10.47 -10.18 15.07
CA THR A 323 11.85 -10.57 14.76
C THR A 323 12.34 -9.85 13.49
N GLY A 324 11.93 -8.62 13.31
CA GLY A 324 12.29 -7.76 12.17
C GLY A 324 13.66 -7.11 12.29
N SER A 325 14.60 -7.72 13.00
CA SER A 325 16.03 -7.51 12.82
C SER A 325 16.75 -8.71 13.41
N LEU A 326 16.98 -9.73 12.62
CA LEU A 326 18.18 -10.50 12.76
C LEU A 326 19.35 -9.54 12.46
N SER A 327 19.76 -8.74 13.46
CA SER A 327 21.13 -8.29 13.49
C SER A 327 21.96 -9.55 13.63
N ALA A 328 22.52 -10.01 12.52
CA ALA A 328 23.61 -10.95 12.55
C ALA A 328 24.71 -10.28 13.41
N ASN A 329 24.95 -10.81 14.59
CA ASN A 329 26.22 -10.65 15.29
C ASN A 329 27.20 -11.65 14.69
#